data_9bb2ea1e68af7306a51bea37aecf6762
#
_entry.id   9bb2ea1e68af7306a51bea37aecf6762
#
_cell.length_a   1.000
_cell.length_b   1.000
_cell.length_c   1.000
_cell.angle_alpha   90.00
_cell.angle_beta   90.00
_cell.angle_gamma   90.00
#
_symmetry.space_group_name_H-M   'P 1'
#
loop_
_entity.id
_entity.type
_entity.pdbx_description
1 polymer ?
#
loop_
_entity_poly.entity_id
_entity_poly.type
_entity_poly.pdbx_seq_one_letter_code
_entity_poly.pdbx_strand_id
1 'polypeptide(L)'
;CLKTMREARGQDAFFLTCGTPIIPALGLCDAMRISIDVSHEWENYRNESLLYNFSAPGTRSAIRTAIHRLWLKDLVHTDPDVAYFESRENGLKQAQKELLKDLALICDFKATSDLPQWMTAEEREQVRVFLLAKPKIKQLSRYIYQLDDRVADFSSAVELPKPPQGLTALWAGFLGWL
;
A
#
# COMPACT_ATOMS: atom_id res chain seq x y z
N CYS A 1 23.94 6.81 -9.11
CA CYS A 1 23.47 6.72 -7.71
C CYS A 1 23.05 5.31 -7.33
N LEU A 2 21.95 4.71 -7.88
CA LEU A 2 21.50 3.34 -7.49
C LEU A 2 22.57 2.28 -7.73
N LYS A 3 23.24 2.31 -8.87
CA LYS A 3 24.34 1.39 -9.17
C LYS A 3 25.46 1.49 -8.13
N THR A 4 25.89 2.69 -7.78
CA THR A 4 26.90 2.92 -6.75
C THR A 4 26.46 2.41 -5.37
N MET A 5 25.18 2.62 -5.02
CA MET A 5 24.61 2.07 -3.79
C MET A 5 24.60 0.55 -3.78
N ARG A 6 24.24 -0.08 -4.91
CA ARG A 6 24.28 -1.54 -5.06
C ARG A 6 25.70 -2.08 -4.90
N GLU A 7 26.67 -1.46 -5.56
CA GLU A 7 28.09 -1.81 -5.47
C GLU A 7 28.63 -1.67 -4.04
N ALA A 8 28.32 -0.55 -3.37
CA ALA A 8 28.83 -0.27 -2.02
C ALA A 8 28.28 -1.22 -0.95
N ARG A 9 27.01 -1.63 -1.03
CA ARG A 9 26.42 -2.54 -0.04
C ARG A 9 26.79 -4.01 -0.20
N GLY A 10 27.32 -4.41 -1.36
CA GLY A 10 27.59 -5.79 -1.72
C GLY A 10 26.37 -6.55 -2.25
N GLN A 11 26.58 -7.75 -2.77
CA GLN A 11 25.52 -8.56 -3.40
C GLN A 11 24.63 -9.28 -2.39
N ASP A 12 25.14 -9.58 -1.19
CA ASP A 12 24.44 -10.39 -0.18
C ASP A 12 23.39 -9.61 0.62
N ALA A 13 23.41 -8.27 0.58
CA ALA A 13 22.42 -7.46 1.29
C ALA A 13 21.17 -7.24 0.45
N PHE A 14 19.99 -7.41 1.06
CA PHE A 14 18.69 -7.12 0.41
C PHE A 14 18.52 -5.62 0.19
N PHE A 15 18.21 -5.20 -1.04
CA PHE A 15 18.10 -3.80 -1.42
C PHE A 15 16.68 -3.44 -1.84
N LEU A 16 15.94 -2.83 -0.92
CA LEU A 16 14.63 -2.28 -1.17
C LEU A 16 14.74 -0.79 -1.52
N THR A 17 14.05 -0.37 -2.56
CA THR A 17 13.95 1.04 -2.98
C THR A 17 12.56 1.60 -2.70
N CYS A 18 12.52 2.88 -2.28
CA CYS A 18 11.28 3.63 -2.11
C CYS A 18 11.39 4.97 -2.83
N GLY A 19 10.32 5.37 -3.55
CA GLY A 19 10.27 6.64 -4.27
C GLY A 19 11.24 6.76 -5.46
N THR A 20 11.84 5.66 -5.91
CA THR A 20 12.76 5.66 -7.06
C THR A 20 11.99 5.56 -8.39
N PRO A 21 12.54 6.11 -9.49
CA PRO A 21 12.02 5.84 -10.81
C PRO A 21 12.04 4.34 -11.12
N ILE A 22 10.90 3.78 -11.54
CA ILE A 22 10.69 2.34 -11.67
C ILE A 22 11.69 1.72 -12.65
N ILE A 23 11.65 2.16 -13.91
CA ILE A 23 12.44 1.52 -14.99
C ILE A 23 13.94 1.54 -14.72
N PRO A 24 14.56 2.68 -14.30
CA PRO A 24 15.99 2.70 -14.00
C PRO A 24 16.40 1.88 -12.77
N ALA A 25 15.47 1.50 -11.90
CA ALA A 25 15.76 0.72 -10.69
C ALA A 25 15.68 -0.79 -10.93
N LEU A 26 14.96 -1.24 -11.98
CA LEU A 26 14.87 -2.67 -12.31
C LEU A 26 16.25 -3.27 -12.61
N GLY A 27 16.54 -4.42 -11.99
CA GLY A 27 17.83 -5.08 -12.05
C GLY A 27 18.91 -4.51 -11.14
N LEU A 28 18.64 -3.36 -10.45
CA LEU A 28 19.54 -2.78 -9.45
C LEU A 28 19.05 -2.97 -8.02
N CYS A 29 17.78 -3.26 -7.79
CA CYS A 29 17.20 -3.52 -6.48
C CYS A 29 16.56 -4.91 -6.42
N ASP A 30 16.44 -5.45 -5.21
CA ASP A 30 15.79 -6.73 -4.94
C ASP A 30 14.29 -6.55 -4.71
N ALA A 31 13.91 -5.40 -4.15
CA ALA A 31 12.52 -5.02 -3.91
C ALA A 31 12.26 -3.54 -4.21
N MET A 32 10.99 -3.23 -4.46
CA MET A 32 10.54 -1.86 -4.73
C MET A 32 9.21 -1.58 -4.05
N ARG A 33 9.13 -0.45 -3.33
CA ARG A 33 7.87 0.10 -2.86
C ARG A 33 7.01 0.47 -4.08
N ILE A 34 5.83 -0.14 -4.18
CA ILE A 34 4.90 0.07 -5.30
C ILE A 34 3.70 0.95 -4.93
N SER A 35 3.49 1.22 -3.64
CA SER A 35 2.47 2.13 -3.13
C SER A 35 3.03 3.51 -2.81
N ILE A 36 2.12 4.46 -2.57
CA ILE A 36 2.39 5.60 -1.69
C ILE A 36 2.25 5.16 -0.23
N ASP A 37 2.56 6.04 0.72
CA ASP A 37 2.47 5.71 2.14
C ASP A 37 1.03 5.39 2.55
N VAL A 38 0.89 4.28 3.26
CA VAL A 38 -0.35 3.90 3.95
C VAL A 38 -0.53 4.81 5.18
N SER A 39 -1.78 5.12 5.54
CA SER A 39 -2.11 5.88 6.74
C SER A 39 -3.16 5.18 7.59
N HIS A 40 -3.37 5.67 8.82
CA HIS A 40 -4.45 5.22 9.70
C HIS A 40 -5.85 5.66 9.25
N GLU A 41 -5.95 6.35 8.11
CA GLU A 41 -7.19 6.83 7.51
C GLU A 41 -7.41 6.20 6.14
N TRP A 42 -8.68 5.93 5.82
CA TRP A 42 -9.04 5.40 4.51
C TRP A 42 -8.81 6.40 3.39
N GLU A 43 -9.28 7.63 3.58
CA GLU A 43 -9.12 8.74 2.64
C GLU A 43 -8.47 9.93 3.33
N ASN A 44 -7.53 10.56 2.67
CA ASN A 44 -7.10 11.89 3.04
C ASN A 44 -8.04 12.90 2.37
N TYR A 45 -9.17 13.21 3.04
CA TYR A 45 -10.23 14.05 2.48
C TYR A 45 -9.71 15.37 1.91
N ARG A 46 -8.81 16.06 2.62
CA ARG A 46 -8.22 17.30 2.15
C ARG A 46 -7.52 17.14 0.81
N ASN A 47 -6.66 16.16 0.70
CA ASN A 47 -5.84 15.98 -0.50
C ASN A 47 -6.62 15.29 -1.63
N GLU A 48 -7.36 14.23 -1.35
CA GLU A 48 -8.04 13.46 -2.40
C GLU A 48 -9.31 14.14 -2.88
N SER A 49 -10.15 14.63 -1.97
CA SER A 49 -11.46 15.17 -2.33
C SER A 49 -11.45 16.68 -2.60
N LEU A 50 -10.71 17.48 -1.83
CA LEU A 50 -10.65 18.93 -2.03
C LEU A 50 -9.59 19.33 -3.05
N LEU A 51 -8.36 18.83 -2.92
CA LEU A 51 -7.24 19.22 -3.79
C LEU A 51 -7.08 18.31 -5.01
N TYR A 52 -7.86 17.22 -5.08
CA TYR A 52 -7.76 16.20 -6.11
C TYR A 52 -6.32 15.68 -6.30
N ASN A 53 -5.60 15.59 -5.16
CA ASN A 53 -4.21 15.14 -5.11
C ASN A 53 -4.13 13.72 -4.52
N PHE A 54 -3.78 12.75 -5.34
CA PHE A 54 -3.69 11.32 -5.00
C PHE A 54 -2.28 10.88 -4.60
N SER A 55 -1.35 11.81 -4.45
CA SER A 55 0.03 11.52 -4.02
C SER A 55 0.21 11.58 -2.51
N ALA A 56 -0.76 12.14 -1.78
CA ALA A 56 -0.69 12.25 -0.34
C ALA A 56 -0.92 10.89 0.33
N PRO A 57 -0.34 10.64 1.52
CA PRO A 57 -0.58 9.44 2.30
C PRO A 57 -2.07 9.18 2.52
N GLY A 58 -2.48 7.91 2.36
CA GLY A 58 -3.87 7.49 2.52
C GLY A 58 -4.06 6.04 2.09
N THR A 59 -4.74 5.25 2.92
CA THR A 59 -4.85 3.80 2.70
C THR A 59 -5.50 3.45 1.37
N ARG A 60 -6.61 4.11 1.03
CA ARG A 60 -7.29 3.90 -0.27
C ARG A 60 -6.36 4.20 -1.45
N SER A 61 -5.66 5.32 -1.40
CA SER A 61 -4.74 5.75 -2.45
C SER A 61 -3.52 4.84 -2.56
N ALA A 62 -3.01 4.33 -1.42
CA ALA A 62 -1.92 3.36 -1.37
C ALA A 62 -2.33 2.03 -2.02
N ILE A 63 -3.49 1.48 -1.67
CA ILE A 63 -4.03 0.26 -2.28
C ILE A 63 -4.22 0.45 -3.79
N ARG A 64 -4.86 1.56 -4.20
CA ARG A 64 -5.07 1.87 -5.62
C ARG A 64 -3.75 1.91 -6.38
N THR A 65 -2.75 2.59 -5.84
CA THR A 65 -1.44 2.72 -6.48
C THR A 65 -0.74 1.38 -6.58
N ALA A 66 -0.74 0.59 -5.51
CA ALA A 66 -0.12 -0.73 -5.49
C ALA A 66 -0.78 -1.71 -6.46
N ILE A 67 -2.12 -1.79 -6.47
CA ILE A 67 -2.85 -2.74 -7.33
C ILE A 67 -2.61 -2.46 -8.83
N HIS A 68 -2.43 -1.19 -9.21
CA HIS A 68 -2.10 -0.82 -10.57
C HIS A 68 -0.64 -1.11 -10.96
N ARG A 69 0.23 -1.32 -9.97
CA ARG A 69 1.66 -1.62 -10.15
C ARG A 69 2.02 -3.09 -9.86
N LEU A 70 1.04 -3.94 -9.55
CA LEU A 70 1.27 -5.37 -9.26
C LEU A 70 1.93 -6.13 -10.41
N TRP A 71 1.83 -5.65 -11.64
CA TRP A 71 2.56 -6.23 -12.77
C TRP A 71 4.09 -6.24 -12.57
N LEU A 72 4.62 -5.39 -11.68
CA LEU A 72 6.05 -5.39 -11.32
C LEU A 72 6.47 -6.64 -10.57
N LYS A 73 5.53 -7.41 -10.00
CA LYS A 73 5.82 -8.64 -9.24
C LYS A 73 6.58 -9.69 -10.05
N ASP A 74 6.42 -9.69 -11.36
CA ASP A 74 7.14 -10.60 -12.24
C ASP A 74 8.61 -10.20 -12.47
N LEU A 75 8.99 -8.99 -12.04
CA LEU A 75 10.31 -8.39 -12.29
C LEU A 75 11.11 -8.13 -11.01
N VAL A 76 10.46 -7.85 -9.90
CA VAL A 76 11.07 -7.45 -8.64
C VAL A 76 10.11 -7.76 -7.48
N HIS A 77 10.63 -8.01 -6.28
CA HIS A 77 9.76 -8.10 -5.10
C HIS A 77 9.03 -6.78 -4.88
N THR A 78 7.70 -6.86 -4.72
CA THR A 78 6.85 -5.68 -4.60
C THR A 78 6.48 -5.41 -3.15
N ASP A 79 6.82 -4.22 -2.64
CA ASP A 79 6.47 -3.77 -1.30
C ASP A 79 5.22 -2.87 -1.36
N PRO A 80 4.08 -3.30 -0.79
CA PRO A 80 2.85 -2.51 -0.76
C PRO A 80 2.77 -1.57 0.44
N ASP A 81 3.86 -1.39 1.20
CA ASP A 81 3.92 -0.75 2.51
C ASP A 81 3.42 -1.66 3.63
N VAL A 82 2.82 -1.10 4.68
CA VAL A 82 2.46 -1.81 5.90
C VAL A 82 0.99 -2.20 5.94
N ALA A 83 0.68 -3.23 6.72
CA ALA A 83 -0.67 -3.57 7.15
C ALA A 83 -0.85 -3.25 8.64
N TYR A 84 -2.06 -2.84 9.03
CA TYR A 84 -2.40 -2.49 10.40
C TYR A 84 -3.26 -3.55 11.08
N PHE A 85 -3.00 -3.77 12.35
CA PHE A 85 -3.70 -4.73 13.22
C PHE A 85 -4.29 -4.03 14.43
N GLU A 86 -3.53 -3.08 15.04
CA GLU A 86 -3.94 -2.39 16.23
C GLU A 86 -5.23 -1.58 16.00
N SER A 87 -6.06 -1.49 17.05
CA SER A 87 -7.37 -0.84 17.00
C SER A 87 -7.42 0.48 17.78
N ARG A 88 -6.39 0.78 18.56
CA ARG A 88 -6.41 1.87 19.54
C ARG A 88 -6.42 3.27 18.90
N GLU A 89 -5.56 3.50 17.92
CA GLU A 89 -5.37 4.80 17.28
C GLU A 89 -5.48 4.73 15.75
N ASN A 90 -6.29 3.78 15.26
CA ASN A 90 -6.44 3.50 13.86
C ASN A 90 -7.90 3.73 13.43
N GLY A 91 -8.13 4.69 12.52
CA GLY A 91 -9.45 5.04 11.98
C GLY A 91 -9.96 4.09 10.90
N LEU A 92 -9.16 3.07 10.51
CA LEU A 92 -9.56 2.10 9.49
C LEU A 92 -10.59 1.11 10.04
N LYS A 93 -11.63 0.86 9.25
CA LYS A 93 -12.58 -0.23 9.52
C LYS A 93 -11.90 -1.59 9.31
N GLN A 94 -12.42 -2.63 9.98
CA GLN A 94 -11.87 -3.98 9.86
C GLN A 94 -11.75 -4.45 8.40
N ALA A 95 -12.77 -4.23 7.57
CA ALA A 95 -12.72 -4.59 6.16
C ALA A 95 -11.58 -3.89 5.38
N GLN A 96 -11.24 -2.65 5.76
CA GLN A 96 -10.14 -1.88 5.14
C GLN A 96 -8.77 -2.41 5.57
N LYS A 97 -8.64 -2.81 6.86
CA LYS A 97 -7.44 -3.50 7.35
C LYS A 97 -7.24 -4.86 6.68
N GLU A 98 -8.33 -5.60 6.44
CA GLU A 98 -8.25 -6.88 5.71
C GLU A 98 -7.77 -6.68 4.27
N LEU A 99 -8.22 -5.64 3.56
CA LEU A 99 -7.71 -5.33 2.21
C LEU A 99 -6.20 -5.04 2.21
N LEU A 100 -5.68 -4.32 3.22
CA LEU A 100 -4.23 -4.10 3.35
C LEU A 100 -3.46 -5.41 3.56
N LYS A 101 -3.96 -6.28 4.45
CA LYS A 101 -3.37 -7.60 4.71
C LYS A 101 -3.39 -8.46 3.46
N ASP A 102 -4.51 -8.46 2.73
CA ASP A 102 -4.65 -9.21 1.49
C ASP A 102 -3.69 -8.73 0.40
N LEU A 103 -3.53 -7.42 0.26
CA LEU A 103 -2.57 -6.83 -0.67
C LEU A 103 -1.13 -7.25 -0.32
N ALA A 104 -0.76 -7.21 0.94
CA ALA A 104 0.56 -7.64 1.40
C ALA A 104 0.81 -9.14 1.15
N LEU A 105 -0.20 -9.98 1.35
CA LEU A 105 -0.14 -11.41 1.01
C LEU A 105 -0.01 -11.63 -0.51
N ILE A 106 -0.73 -10.86 -1.33
CA ILE A 106 -0.64 -10.92 -2.79
C ILE A 106 0.75 -10.49 -3.27
N CYS A 107 1.34 -9.47 -2.66
CA CYS A 107 2.70 -9.00 -2.96
C CYS A 107 3.79 -9.97 -2.45
N ASP A 108 3.45 -10.88 -1.53
CA ASP A 108 4.38 -11.70 -0.76
C ASP A 108 5.44 -10.86 -0.02
N PHE A 109 5.03 -9.67 0.42
CA PHE A 109 5.84 -8.74 1.19
C PHE A 109 5.01 -8.23 2.37
N LYS A 110 5.37 -8.66 3.58
CA LYS A 110 4.56 -8.49 4.79
C LYS A 110 5.29 -7.65 5.82
N ALA A 111 4.71 -6.52 6.17
CA ALA A 111 5.22 -5.61 7.17
C ALA A 111 4.08 -4.99 7.99
N THR A 112 4.37 -4.55 9.19
CA THR A 112 3.53 -3.70 10.02
C THR A 112 4.38 -2.64 10.70
N SER A 113 3.82 -1.45 10.90
CA SER A 113 4.40 -0.38 11.71
C SER A 113 3.72 -0.22 13.06
N ASP A 114 2.78 -1.11 13.39
CA ASP A 114 2.11 -1.11 14.69
C ASP A 114 3.11 -1.34 15.82
N LEU A 115 3.02 -0.52 16.86
CA LEU A 115 3.87 -0.66 18.04
C LEU A 115 3.42 -1.84 18.91
N PRO A 116 4.28 -2.83 19.19
CA PRO A 116 3.89 -4.02 19.96
C PRO A 116 3.27 -3.72 21.33
N GLN A 117 3.67 -2.61 21.97
CA GLN A 117 3.13 -2.19 23.27
C GLN A 117 1.70 -1.64 23.17
N TRP A 118 1.21 -1.27 21.99
CA TRP A 118 -0.15 -0.80 21.78
C TRP A 118 -1.12 -1.91 21.41
N MET A 119 -0.58 -3.07 21.02
CA MET A 119 -1.36 -4.22 20.59
C MET A 119 -1.83 -5.05 21.77
N THR A 120 -3.07 -5.56 21.67
CA THR A 120 -3.56 -6.64 22.53
C THR A 120 -2.82 -7.96 22.25
N ALA A 121 -3.05 -8.97 23.09
CA ALA A 121 -2.49 -10.30 22.85
C ALA A 121 -3.03 -10.93 21.57
N GLU A 122 -4.32 -10.72 21.28
CA GLU A 122 -5.01 -11.19 20.08
C GLU A 122 -4.47 -10.52 18.81
N GLU A 123 -4.23 -9.22 18.86
CA GLU A 123 -3.65 -8.48 17.73
C GLU A 123 -2.23 -8.93 17.42
N ARG A 124 -1.39 -9.16 18.46
CA ARG A 124 -0.05 -9.74 18.26
C ARG A 124 -0.08 -11.13 17.65
N GLU A 125 -1.05 -11.96 18.05
CA GLU A 125 -1.22 -13.28 17.45
C GLU A 125 -1.68 -13.17 15.99
N GLN A 126 -2.56 -12.22 15.66
CA GLN A 126 -2.94 -11.94 14.26
C GLN A 126 -1.73 -11.53 13.41
N VAL A 127 -0.83 -10.69 13.94
CA VAL A 127 0.43 -10.34 13.26
C VAL A 127 1.26 -11.59 13.01
N ARG A 128 1.42 -12.45 14.03
CA ARG A 128 2.20 -13.70 13.90
C ARG A 128 1.64 -14.59 12.80
N VAL A 129 0.32 -14.81 12.82
CA VAL A 129 -0.39 -15.62 11.80
C VAL A 129 -0.20 -15.00 10.40
N PHE A 130 -0.38 -13.70 10.27
CA PHE A 130 -0.20 -12.99 9.00
C PHE A 130 1.22 -13.11 8.45
N LEU A 131 2.25 -12.92 9.28
CA LEU A 131 3.65 -13.02 8.84
C LEU A 131 4.01 -14.43 8.35
N LEU A 132 3.40 -15.47 8.94
CA LEU A 132 3.61 -16.87 8.56
C LEU A 132 2.70 -17.33 7.40
N ALA A 133 1.65 -16.60 7.09
CA ALA A 133 0.68 -16.99 6.07
C ALA A 133 1.31 -17.07 4.67
N LYS A 134 0.97 -18.11 3.92
CA LYS A 134 1.36 -18.35 2.52
C LYS A 134 0.17 -18.89 1.73
N PRO A 135 -0.87 -18.09 1.51
CA PRO A 135 -2.06 -18.53 0.80
C PRO A 135 -1.75 -18.84 -0.67
N LYS A 136 -2.52 -19.74 -1.26
CA LYS A 136 -2.56 -19.90 -2.71
C LYS A 136 -3.32 -18.71 -3.30
N ILE A 137 -2.69 -17.99 -4.24
CA ILE A 137 -3.25 -16.79 -4.82
C ILE A 137 -3.62 -17.05 -6.27
N LYS A 138 -4.85 -16.65 -6.63
CA LYS A 138 -5.35 -16.68 -8.00
C LYS A 138 -6.02 -15.35 -8.34
N GLN A 139 -5.58 -14.71 -9.40
CA GLN A 139 -6.28 -13.54 -9.92
C GLN A 139 -7.55 -13.98 -10.65
N LEU A 140 -8.70 -13.46 -10.21
CA LEU A 140 -10.01 -13.74 -10.82
C LEU A 140 -10.39 -12.67 -11.85
N SER A 141 -10.05 -11.41 -11.55
CA SER A 141 -10.21 -10.27 -12.47
C SER A 141 -9.15 -9.22 -12.17
N ARG A 142 -9.21 -8.06 -12.85
CA ARG A 142 -8.23 -6.98 -12.72
C ARG A 142 -8.01 -6.55 -11.25
N TYR A 143 -9.07 -6.57 -10.42
CA TYR A 143 -9.05 -6.06 -9.05
C TYR A 143 -9.54 -7.09 -8.02
N ILE A 144 -9.81 -8.33 -8.44
CA ILE A 144 -10.35 -9.37 -7.59
C ILE A 144 -9.39 -10.56 -7.56
N TYR A 145 -9.04 -10.98 -6.35
CA TYR A 145 -8.11 -12.07 -6.10
C TYR A 145 -8.74 -13.09 -5.15
N GLN A 146 -8.47 -14.35 -5.38
CA GLN A 146 -8.76 -15.42 -4.45
C GLN A 146 -7.50 -15.76 -3.67
N LEU A 147 -7.61 -15.83 -2.34
CA LEU A 147 -6.57 -16.24 -1.42
C LEU A 147 -7.10 -17.45 -0.65
N ASP A 148 -6.67 -18.65 -1.02
CA ASP A 148 -7.27 -19.92 -0.60
C ASP A 148 -8.80 -19.90 -0.84
N ASP A 149 -9.62 -19.94 0.23
CA ASP A 149 -11.09 -20.01 0.16
C ASP A 149 -11.78 -18.64 0.22
N ARG A 150 -11.05 -17.54 0.40
CA ARG A 150 -11.61 -16.19 0.49
C ARG A 150 -11.30 -15.33 -0.74
N VAL A 151 -12.14 -14.34 -0.97
CA VAL A 151 -12.01 -13.40 -2.08
C VAL A 151 -11.70 -12.01 -1.54
N ALA A 152 -10.65 -11.40 -2.06
CA ALA A 152 -10.31 -10.00 -1.86
C ALA A 152 -10.73 -9.18 -3.08
N ASP A 153 -11.61 -8.20 -2.87
CA ASP A 153 -12.09 -7.29 -3.91
C ASP A 153 -11.60 -5.87 -3.63
N PHE A 154 -10.69 -5.39 -4.46
CA PHE A 154 -10.08 -4.06 -4.38
C PHE A 154 -10.84 -2.99 -5.17
N SER A 155 -11.98 -3.30 -5.79
CA SER A 155 -12.74 -2.37 -6.65
C SER A 155 -13.08 -1.06 -5.94
N SER A 156 -13.46 -1.11 -4.66
CA SER A 156 -13.77 0.08 -3.87
C SER A 156 -12.57 1.01 -3.64
N ALA A 157 -11.36 0.48 -3.66
CA ALA A 157 -10.14 1.29 -3.51
C ALA A 157 -9.72 1.96 -4.82
N VAL A 158 -10.10 1.40 -5.97
CA VAL A 158 -9.73 1.94 -7.29
C VAL A 158 -10.65 3.03 -7.81
N GLU A 159 -11.87 3.14 -7.27
CA GLU A 159 -12.78 4.22 -7.62
C GLU A 159 -12.17 5.57 -7.22
N LEU A 160 -12.12 6.50 -8.17
CA LEU A 160 -11.69 7.87 -7.89
C LEU A 160 -12.84 8.68 -7.30
N PRO A 161 -12.58 9.56 -6.32
CA PRO A 161 -13.57 10.53 -5.90
C PRO A 161 -13.94 11.44 -7.08
N LYS A 162 -15.18 11.92 -7.09
CA LYS A 162 -15.60 12.89 -8.09
C LYS A 162 -14.80 14.18 -7.91
N PRO A 163 -14.32 14.80 -9.02
CA PRO A 163 -13.61 16.07 -8.90
C PRO A 163 -14.54 17.12 -8.30
N PRO A 164 -14.00 18.07 -7.51
CA PRO A 164 -14.78 19.15 -6.94
C PRO A 164 -15.45 19.98 -8.05
N GLN A 165 -16.68 20.44 -7.83
CA GLN A 165 -17.47 21.21 -8.80
C GLN A 165 -17.96 22.51 -8.17
N GLY A 166 -18.26 23.52 -9.00
CA GLY A 166 -18.81 24.80 -8.55
C GLY A 166 -17.89 25.54 -7.58
N LEU A 167 -18.43 26.07 -6.50
CA LEU A 167 -17.67 26.81 -5.48
C LEU A 167 -16.59 25.98 -4.81
N THR A 168 -16.77 24.67 -4.66
CA THR A 168 -15.73 23.79 -4.11
C THR A 168 -14.53 23.65 -5.04
N ALA A 169 -14.71 23.74 -6.36
CA ALA A 169 -13.60 23.75 -7.32
C ALA A 169 -12.77 25.04 -7.21
N LEU A 170 -13.41 26.19 -6.98
CA LEU A 170 -12.73 27.46 -6.75
C LEU A 170 -11.91 27.44 -5.46
N TRP A 171 -12.48 26.92 -4.37
CA TRP A 171 -11.78 26.72 -3.09
C TRP A 171 -10.62 25.75 -3.21
N ALA A 172 -10.78 24.64 -3.94
CA ALA A 172 -9.72 23.68 -4.19
C ALA A 172 -8.56 24.32 -4.98
N GLY A 173 -8.87 25.13 -5.98
CA GLY A 173 -7.86 25.90 -6.73
C GLY A 173 -7.11 26.89 -5.86
N PHE A 174 -7.80 27.60 -4.97
CA PHE A 174 -7.17 28.53 -4.03
C PHE A 174 -6.27 27.85 -2.99
N LEU A 175 -6.72 26.72 -2.41
CA LEU A 175 -5.96 25.94 -1.43
C LEU A 175 -4.79 25.19 -2.04
N GLY A 176 -4.82 24.87 -3.35
CA GLY A 176 -3.71 24.25 -4.07
C GLY A 176 -2.60 25.26 -4.44
N TRP A 177 -2.86 26.55 -4.25
CA TRP A 177 -1.89 27.66 -4.45
C TRP A 177 -1.17 28.04 -3.14
N LEU A 178 -1.66 27.66 -1.99
CA LEU A 178 -1.04 27.84 -0.66
C LEU A 178 -0.27 26.60 -0.23
#